data_db604cec166af28bb4552f2ed1b2dbb7
#
_entry.id   db604cec166af28bb4552f2ed1b2dbb7
#
_cell.length_a   1.000
_cell.length_b   1.000
_cell.length_c   1.000
_cell.angle_alpha   90.00
_cell.angle_beta   90.00
_cell.angle_gamma   90.00
#
_symmetry.space_group_name_H-M   'P 1'
#
loop_
_entity.id
_entity.type
_entity.pdbx_description
1 polymer ?
#
loop_
_entity_poly.entity_id
_entity_poly.type
_entity_poly.pdbx_seq_one_letter_code
_entity_poly.pdbx_strand_id
1 'polypeptide(L)'
;MKAPTPLAVLFIGLSLTMPVSAEDGEHSYRATDTTYSIIALDKETGQLGLGVQSKALALGNRVVTGKGGVAIVAHQSSSNPMYGVMIIDGIERGMTPQQALDFALRADKEPERRQVSVIDIQGRSAAWTSPTISEWKGHLCKETYCVQGNTLTGANVIEEMGKAYEAAKGPLAERLLAALDAGQAAGGDRRGMQAAALMVVKPLVRANFDDTLVDIRVDEHKAPLIELRRILGVQRAQEAMEEVDALIKKNDLSGAMTASQNALRMAPDYDNALIAIADINLRMGKKTEALAAVKQAIASNPALKQQFPRNKAFAALHADPDFLQLIK
;
A
#
# COMPACT_ATOMS: atom_id res chain seq x y z
N MET A 1 54.48 -61.77 -27.91
CA MET A 1 53.34 -61.14 -27.31
C MET A 1 53.18 -59.77 -27.97
N LYS A 2 52.21 -59.62 -28.88
CA LYS A 2 51.93 -58.36 -29.61
C LYS A 2 50.85 -57.62 -28.88
N ALA A 3 51.07 -56.32 -28.57
CA ALA A 3 50.09 -55.42 -27.97
C ALA A 3 49.06 -54.99 -29.03
N PRO A 4 47.81 -54.80 -28.65
CA PRO A 4 46.78 -54.36 -29.58
C PRO A 4 46.77 -52.83 -29.74
N THR A 5 46.56 -52.40 -30.97
CA THR A 5 46.44 -51.01 -31.44
C THR A 5 45.08 -50.39 -31.02
N PRO A 6 44.97 -49.13 -30.52
CA PRO A 6 43.70 -48.52 -30.23
C PRO A 6 42.99 -48.04 -31.50
N LEU A 7 41.71 -48.38 -31.57
CA LEU A 7 40.77 -47.96 -32.61
C LEU A 7 40.35 -46.53 -32.36
N ALA A 8 40.68 -45.60 -33.24
CA ALA A 8 40.22 -44.21 -33.19
C ALA A 8 38.76 -44.10 -33.74
N VAL A 9 37.82 -43.74 -32.92
CA VAL A 9 36.45 -43.46 -33.33
C VAL A 9 36.35 -41.99 -33.73
N LEU A 10 36.14 -41.75 -35.00
CA LEU A 10 35.94 -40.41 -35.57
C LEU A 10 34.45 -40.01 -35.39
N PHE A 11 34.17 -39.06 -34.49
CA PHE A 11 32.87 -38.44 -34.40
C PHE A 11 32.74 -37.34 -35.45
N ILE A 12 31.97 -37.59 -36.51
CA ILE A 12 31.56 -36.57 -37.47
C ILE A 12 30.32 -35.88 -36.87
N GLY A 13 30.51 -34.71 -36.26
CA GLY A 13 29.45 -33.85 -35.82
C GLY A 13 28.78 -33.16 -37.00
N LEU A 14 27.58 -33.60 -37.36
CA LEU A 14 26.74 -32.93 -38.35
C LEU A 14 26.02 -31.74 -37.65
N SER A 15 26.59 -30.55 -37.77
CA SER A 15 25.93 -29.30 -37.30
C SER A 15 24.81 -28.93 -38.29
N LEU A 16 23.59 -29.30 -37.97
CA LEU A 16 22.40 -28.71 -38.61
C LEU A 16 22.22 -27.28 -38.07
N THR A 17 22.70 -26.28 -38.78
CA THR A 17 22.29 -24.90 -38.62
C THR A 17 20.93 -24.72 -39.31
N MET A 18 19.86 -24.76 -38.55
CA MET A 18 18.57 -24.25 -39.00
C MET A 18 18.64 -22.72 -39.05
N PRO A 19 18.23 -22.07 -40.14
CA PRO A 19 18.06 -20.63 -40.12
C PRO A 19 16.86 -20.30 -39.21
N VAL A 20 17.10 -19.66 -38.08
CA VAL A 20 16.07 -19.00 -37.31
C VAL A 20 15.68 -17.77 -38.13
N SER A 21 14.59 -17.85 -38.85
CA SER A 21 13.89 -16.65 -39.36
C SER A 21 13.42 -15.87 -38.15
N ALA A 22 14.10 -14.80 -37.81
CA ALA A 22 13.57 -13.77 -36.97
C ALA A 22 12.47 -13.04 -37.78
N GLU A 23 11.26 -13.55 -37.75
CA GLU A 23 10.09 -12.72 -37.98
C GLU A 23 9.97 -11.82 -36.76
N ASP A 24 10.27 -10.53 -36.95
CA ASP A 24 10.03 -9.44 -36.01
C ASP A 24 8.54 -9.25 -35.76
N GLY A 25 7.95 -10.20 -35.08
CA GLY A 25 6.70 -10.04 -34.36
C GLY A 25 7.04 -9.68 -32.91
N GLU A 26 7.43 -8.44 -32.66
CA GLU A 26 7.47 -7.89 -31.31
C GLU A 26 6.06 -7.87 -30.72
N HIS A 27 5.54 -9.01 -30.35
CA HIS A 27 4.53 -9.07 -29.31
C HIS A 27 5.25 -8.93 -27.98
N SER A 28 5.69 -7.71 -27.72
CA SER A 28 6.13 -7.32 -26.39
C SER A 28 4.94 -7.46 -25.44
N TYR A 29 4.79 -8.61 -24.78
CA TYR A 29 3.98 -8.79 -23.58
C TYR A 29 4.54 -8.01 -22.38
N ARG A 30 5.49 -7.10 -22.61
CA ARG A 30 5.88 -6.10 -21.64
C ARG A 30 4.67 -5.19 -21.46
N ALA A 31 3.92 -5.46 -20.39
CA ALA A 31 2.87 -4.58 -19.93
C ALA A 31 3.46 -3.16 -19.88
N THR A 32 3.01 -2.29 -20.78
CA THR A 32 3.23 -0.86 -20.62
C THR A 32 2.60 -0.53 -19.29
N ASP A 33 3.42 -0.18 -18.29
CA ASP A 33 2.96 0.09 -16.94
C ASP A 33 2.05 1.30 -16.95
N THR A 34 0.76 1.05 -17.01
CA THR A 34 -0.29 2.06 -16.89
C THR A 34 -0.57 2.27 -15.43
N THR A 35 -0.69 3.51 -15.01
CA THR A 35 -0.78 3.81 -13.59
C THR A 35 -1.39 5.18 -13.38
N TYR A 36 -2.20 5.34 -12.34
CA TYR A 36 -2.53 6.67 -11.81
C TYR A 36 -2.16 6.73 -10.33
N SER A 37 -1.67 7.87 -9.92
CA SER A 37 -1.21 8.12 -8.56
C SER A 37 -1.46 9.55 -8.11
N ILE A 38 -1.49 9.73 -6.79
CA ILE A 38 -1.53 11.00 -6.11
C ILE A 38 -0.43 11.02 -5.05
N ILE A 39 0.33 12.12 -5.00
CA ILE A 39 1.23 12.46 -3.91
C ILE A 39 0.72 13.72 -3.23
N ALA A 40 0.85 13.82 -1.91
CA ALA A 40 0.34 14.96 -1.18
C ALA A 40 1.12 15.27 0.11
N LEU A 41 1.10 16.55 0.50
CA LEU A 41 1.47 17.05 1.82
C LEU A 41 0.22 17.44 2.59
N ASP A 42 0.06 16.92 3.79
CA ASP A 42 -0.89 17.45 4.76
C ASP A 42 -0.23 18.55 5.58
N LYS A 43 -0.63 19.80 5.34
CA LYS A 43 -0.03 20.97 6.01
C LYS A 43 -0.28 21.03 7.51
N GLU A 44 -1.37 20.41 8.00
CA GLU A 44 -1.73 20.43 9.42
C GLU A 44 -0.83 19.48 10.22
N THR A 45 -0.56 18.29 9.67
CA THR A 45 0.23 17.25 10.35
C THR A 45 1.69 17.19 9.88
N GLY A 46 2.01 17.84 8.75
CA GLY A 46 3.30 17.72 8.10
C GLY A 46 3.58 16.34 7.48
N GLN A 47 2.57 15.49 7.38
CA GLN A 47 2.70 14.17 6.77
C GLN A 47 2.77 14.26 5.25
N LEU A 48 3.61 13.42 4.65
CA LEU A 48 3.65 13.22 3.20
C LEU A 48 3.03 11.88 2.87
N GLY A 49 2.23 11.81 1.80
CA GLY A 49 1.56 10.57 1.44
C GLY A 49 1.49 10.35 -0.06
N LEU A 50 1.33 9.08 -0.45
CA LEU A 50 1.18 8.61 -1.81
C LEU A 50 0.10 7.53 -1.88
N GLY A 51 -0.81 7.67 -2.85
CA GLY A 51 -1.74 6.63 -3.26
C GLY A 51 -1.53 6.27 -4.73
N VAL A 52 -1.60 4.99 -5.08
CA VAL A 52 -1.39 4.53 -6.45
C VAL A 52 -2.21 3.28 -6.77
N GLN A 53 -2.67 3.20 -8.03
CA GLN A 53 -3.33 2.01 -8.59
C GLN A 53 -2.84 1.75 -10.01
N SER A 54 -2.79 0.48 -10.41
CA SER A 54 -2.36 0.07 -11.75
C SER A 54 -2.89 -1.32 -12.12
N LYS A 55 -2.89 -1.60 -13.43
CA LYS A 55 -2.98 -2.94 -13.98
C LYS A 55 -1.57 -3.55 -14.13
N ALA A 56 -0.85 -3.61 -13.02
CA ALA A 56 0.49 -4.20 -12.95
C ALA A 56 0.69 -4.89 -11.60
N LEU A 57 1.28 -6.09 -11.60
CA LEU A 57 1.54 -6.88 -10.39
C LEU A 57 2.51 -6.14 -9.47
N ALA A 58 2.23 -6.11 -8.16
CA ALA A 58 3.12 -5.64 -7.09
C ALA A 58 3.69 -4.23 -7.34
N LEU A 59 2.86 -3.29 -7.81
CA LEU A 59 3.32 -1.95 -8.19
C LEU A 59 3.88 -1.15 -7.00
N GLY A 60 3.38 -1.40 -5.78
CA GLY A 60 3.73 -0.62 -4.60
C GLY A 60 5.21 -0.64 -4.23
N ASN A 61 5.93 -1.71 -4.57
CA ASN A 61 7.38 -1.83 -4.34
C ASN A 61 8.23 -1.20 -5.45
N ARG A 62 7.63 -0.71 -6.54
CA ARG A 62 8.34 -0.21 -7.73
C ARG A 62 8.05 1.24 -8.07
N VAL A 63 6.91 1.77 -7.61
CA VAL A 63 6.40 3.09 -8.01
C VAL A 63 6.52 4.11 -6.89
N VAL A 64 6.65 3.65 -5.65
CA VAL A 64 6.56 4.47 -4.44
C VAL A 64 7.91 4.58 -3.77
N THR A 65 8.34 5.82 -3.47
CA THR A 65 9.47 6.07 -2.59
C THR A 65 9.15 7.27 -1.70
N GLY A 66 9.24 7.08 -0.38
CA GLY A 66 8.99 8.14 0.60
C GLY A 66 10.06 8.15 1.67
N LYS A 67 10.39 9.34 2.18
CA LYS A 67 11.24 9.53 3.35
C LYS A 67 10.65 10.60 4.25
N GLY A 68 10.37 10.21 5.49
CA GLY A 68 9.82 11.11 6.49
C GLY A 68 10.67 12.36 6.67
N GLY A 69 10.01 13.52 6.78
CA GLY A 69 10.69 14.81 6.93
C GLY A 69 11.44 15.32 5.69
N VAL A 70 11.36 14.63 4.55
CA VAL A 70 12.08 15.00 3.31
C VAL A 70 11.12 15.15 2.13
N ALA A 71 10.69 14.06 1.52
CA ALA A 71 9.89 14.07 0.32
C ALA A 71 9.17 12.74 0.07
N ILE A 72 8.18 12.77 -0.85
CA ILE A 72 7.56 11.58 -1.41
C ILE A 72 7.58 11.68 -2.95
N VAL A 73 7.86 10.56 -3.60
CA VAL A 73 8.08 10.45 -5.05
C VAL A 73 7.25 9.31 -5.62
N ALA A 74 6.47 9.60 -6.67
CA ALA A 74 5.85 8.59 -7.50
C ALA A 74 6.61 8.51 -8.84
N HIS A 75 7.18 7.34 -9.17
CA HIS A 75 7.92 7.11 -10.41
C HIS A 75 7.30 5.93 -11.17
N GLN A 76 6.58 6.22 -12.22
CA GLN A 76 5.70 5.29 -12.92
C GLN A 76 5.88 5.34 -14.44
N SER A 77 5.00 4.69 -15.20
CA SER A 77 5.16 4.28 -16.59
C SER A 77 6.21 3.16 -16.66
N SER A 78 7.26 3.23 -17.45
CA SER A 78 8.37 2.30 -17.28
C SER A 78 9.15 2.69 -16.01
N SER A 79 8.74 2.13 -14.87
CA SER A 79 9.25 2.56 -13.56
C SER A 79 10.76 2.31 -13.42
N ASN A 80 11.47 3.29 -12.86
CA ASN A 80 12.86 3.19 -12.46
C ASN A 80 13.00 3.64 -10.99
N PRO A 81 13.16 2.72 -10.02
CA PRO A 81 13.25 3.06 -8.59
C PRO A 81 14.38 4.03 -8.24
N MET A 82 15.41 4.14 -9.08
CA MET A 82 16.50 5.10 -8.88
C MET A 82 16.04 6.56 -8.84
N TYR A 83 14.90 6.90 -9.48
CA TYR A 83 14.33 8.24 -9.36
C TYR A 83 14.00 8.60 -7.92
N GLY A 84 13.36 7.68 -7.19
CA GLY A 84 13.07 7.90 -5.76
C GLY A 84 14.34 8.17 -4.95
N VAL A 85 15.35 7.32 -5.12
CA VAL A 85 16.64 7.45 -4.42
C VAL A 85 17.34 8.77 -4.75
N MET A 86 17.51 9.08 -6.05
CA MET A 86 18.25 10.26 -6.51
C MET A 86 17.54 11.57 -6.15
N ILE A 87 16.21 11.61 -6.26
CA ILE A 87 15.43 12.81 -5.94
C ILE A 87 15.46 13.09 -4.44
N ILE A 88 15.25 12.07 -3.59
CA ILE A 88 15.29 12.23 -2.13
C ILE A 88 16.68 12.66 -1.67
N ASP A 89 17.75 12.01 -2.14
CA ASP A 89 19.14 12.39 -1.82
C ASP A 89 19.46 13.81 -2.28
N GLY A 90 19.00 14.20 -3.47
CA GLY A 90 19.17 15.56 -3.98
C GLY A 90 18.48 16.62 -3.10
N ILE A 91 17.25 16.35 -2.64
CA ILE A 91 16.51 17.25 -1.75
C ILE A 91 17.19 17.35 -0.38
N GLU A 92 17.67 16.24 0.19
CA GLU A 92 18.44 16.25 1.43
C GLU A 92 19.73 17.07 1.34
N ARG A 93 20.32 17.16 0.15
CA ARG A 93 21.51 18.00 -0.15
C ARG A 93 21.15 19.44 -0.50
N GLY A 94 19.87 19.84 -0.39
CA GLY A 94 19.42 21.20 -0.56
C GLY A 94 18.90 21.56 -1.96
N MET A 95 18.76 20.58 -2.87
CA MET A 95 18.10 20.82 -4.16
C MET A 95 16.60 21.07 -3.95
N THR A 96 16.01 21.89 -4.83
CA THR A 96 14.55 21.95 -4.96
C THR A 96 14.03 20.67 -5.63
N PRO A 97 12.73 20.31 -5.47
CA PRO A 97 12.14 19.17 -6.19
C PRO A 97 12.38 19.22 -7.71
N GLN A 98 12.28 20.41 -8.32
CA GLN A 98 12.55 20.57 -9.76
C GLN A 98 14.01 20.28 -10.11
N GLN A 99 14.97 20.81 -9.34
CA GLN A 99 16.39 20.55 -9.57
C GLN A 99 16.75 19.07 -9.42
N ALA A 100 16.19 18.39 -8.40
CA ALA A 100 16.41 16.97 -8.15
C ALA A 100 15.78 16.10 -9.25
N LEU A 101 14.58 16.44 -9.72
CA LEU A 101 13.92 15.78 -10.83
C LEU A 101 14.71 15.96 -12.14
N ASP A 102 15.14 17.17 -12.46
CA ASP A 102 15.95 17.45 -13.65
C ASP A 102 17.29 16.72 -13.62
N PHE A 103 17.90 16.60 -12.45
CA PHE A 103 19.13 15.82 -12.26
C PHE A 103 18.87 14.33 -12.55
N ALA A 104 17.80 13.75 -12.00
CA ALA A 104 17.47 12.36 -12.22
C ALA A 104 17.13 12.07 -13.69
N LEU A 105 16.40 12.96 -14.37
CA LEU A 105 16.09 12.84 -15.80
C LEU A 105 17.33 12.86 -16.68
N ARG A 106 18.30 13.72 -16.37
CA ARG A 106 19.59 13.77 -17.12
C ARG A 106 20.46 12.55 -16.90
N ALA A 107 20.35 11.90 -15.75
CA ALA A 107 21.12 10.70 -15.42
C ALA A 107 20.50 9.40 -16.00
N ASP A 108 19.22 9.42 -16.39
CA ASP A 108 18.55 8.29 -17.01
C ASP A 108 18.91 8.18 -18.51
N LYS A 109 19.07 6.95 -18.99
CA LYS A 109 19.31 6.69 -20.42
C LYS A 109 18.02 6.67 -21.26
N GLU A 110 16.85 6.51 -20.60
CA GLU A 110 15.55 6.38 -21.23
C GLU A 110 14.49 7.30 -20.55
N PRO A 111 14.77 8.62 -20.37
CA PRO A 111 13.85 9.52 -19.65
C PRO A 111 12.50 9.68 -20.37
N GLU A 112 12.49 9.44 -21.69
CA GLU A 112 11.27 9.46 -22.51
C GLU A 112 10.27 8.36 -22.16
N ARG A 113 10.64 7.39 -21.32
CA ARG A 113 9.76 6.31 -20.86
C ARG A 113 9.19 6.56 -19.46
N ARG A 114 9.45 7.73 -18.86
CA ARG A 114 9.15 7.98 -17.44
C ARG A 114 7.98 8.95 -17.25
N GLN A 115 7.28 8.71 -16.13
CA GLN A 115 6.36 9.67 -15.53
C GLN A 115 6.68 9.76 -14.05
N VAL A 116 7.01 10.95 -13.56
CA VAL A 116 7.51 11.15 -12.19
C VAL A 116 6.86 12.37 -11.59
N SER A 117 6.46 12.29 -10.32
CA SER A 117 6.10 13.44 -9.51
C SER A 117 6.75 13.36 -8.14
N VAL A 118 7.07 14.52 -7.58
CA VAL A 118 7.68 14.67 -6.25
C VAL A 118 7.05 15.86 -5.53
N ILE A 119 6.84 15.70 -4.23
CA ILE A 119 6.50 16.79 -3.31
C ILE A 119 7.37 16.68 -2.06
N ASP A 120 7.94 17.80 -1.61
CA ASP A 120 8.76 17.85 -0.40
C ASP A 120 7.97 18.32 0.83
N ILE A 121 8.62 18.24 2.00
CA ILE A 121 8.03 18.65 3.28
C ILE A 121 7.72 20.17 3.35
N GLN A 122 8.25 20.98 2.43
CA GLN A 122 7.97 22.41 2.33
C GLN A 122 6.77 22.70 1.40
N GLY A 123 6.18 21.67 0.79
CA GLY A 123 5.06 21.76 -0.14
C GLY A 123 5.48 22.14 -1.56
N ARG A 124 6.78 22.20 -1.85
CA ARG A 124 7.27 22.43 -3.21
C ARG A 124 7.13 21.13 -3.99
N SER A 125 6.66 21.22 -5.22
CA SER A 125 6.46 20.04 -6.08
C SER A 125 7.07 20.21 -7.45
N ALA A 126 7.34 19.08 -8.12
CA ALA A 126 7.72 19.01 -9.52
C ALA A 126 7.13 17.74 -10.15
N ALA A 127 6.85 17.79 -11.45
CA ALA A 127 6.36 16.61 -12.17
C ALA A 127 6.90 16.59 -13.61
N TRP A 128 7.10 15.38 -14.11
CA TRP A 128 7.48 15.10 -15.49
C TRP A 128 6.58 14.00 -16.05
N THR A 129 5.96 14.27 -17.20
CA THR A 129 5.27 13.27 -18.00
C THR A 129 5.87 13.28 -19.39
N SER A 130 6.51 12.18 -19.77
CA SER A 130 7.11 12.11 -21.12
C SER A 130 6.05 12.20 -22.22
N PRO A 131 6.29 12.98 -23.25
CA PRO A 131 5.39 13.12 -24.40
C PRO A 131 5.28 11.82 -25.24
N THR A 132 6.25 10.93 -25.14
CA THR A 132 6.32 9.70 -25.96
C THR A 132 5.54 8.54 -25.36
N ILE A 133 5.08 8.62 -24.09
CA ILE A 133 4.19 7.63 -23.50
C ILE A 133 2.92 7.53 -24.35
N SER A 134 2.54 6.30 -24.72
CA SER A 134 1.35 6.05 -25.53
C SER A 134 0.06 6.36 -24.79
N GLU A 135 -1.01 6.61 -25.52
CA GLU A 135 -2.35 6.86 -25.00
C GLU A 135 -2.45 8.16 -24.18
N TRP A 136 -3.56 8.33 -23.47
CA TRP A 136 -3.73 9.50 -22.62
C TRP A 136 -2.78 9.46 -21.43
N LYS A 137 -2.06 10.55 -21.20
CA LYS A 137 -1.15 10.78 -20.08
C LYS A 137 -1.17 12.24 -19.67
N GLY A 138 -0.86 12.51 -18.42
CA GLY A 138 -0.77 13.88 -17.91
C GLY A 138 -0.53 13.92 -16.40
N HIS A 139 -0.33 15.12 -15.92
CA HIS A 139 -0.26 15.42 -14.49
C HIS A 139 -0.90 16.78 -14.19
N LEU A 140 -1.33 16.96 -12.95
CA LEU A 140 -1.83 18.20 -12.39
C LEU A 140 -1.23 18.37 -11.00
N CYS A 141 -0.43 19.43 -10.81
CA CYS A 141 0.10 19.80 -9.50
C CYS A 141 -0.59 21.04 -8.99
N LYS A 142 -0.99 21.03 -7.73
CA LYS A 142 -1.47 22.17 -6.95
C LYS A 142 -0.57 22.38 -5.72
N GLU A 143 -0.94 23.32 -4.86
CA GLU A 143 -0.10 23.74 -3.73
C GLU A 143 0.33 22.59 -2.81
N THR A 144 -0.55 21.59 -2.57
CA THR A 144 -0.31 20.54 -1.59
C THR A 144 -0.34 19.12 -2.16
N TYR A 145 -0.53 18.96 -3.46
CA TYR A 145 -0.59 17.65 -4.08
C TYR A 145 -0.25 17.67 -5.57
N CYS A 146 0.18 16.54 -6.09
CA CYS A 146 0.22 16.27 -7.51
C CYS A 146 -0.55 14.96 -7.80
N VAL A 147 -1.38 14.98 -8.82
CA VAL A 147 -1.96 13.78 -9.45
C VAL A 147 -1.32 13.57 -10.80
N GLN A 148 -1.09 12.32 -11.17
CA GLN A 148 -0.55 11.97 -12.48
C GLN A 148 -1.09 10.61 -12.92
N GLY A 149 -1.07 10.39 -14.24
CA GLY A 149 -1.43 9.10 -14.79
C GLY A 149 -1.03 8.96 -16.25
N ASN A 150 -0.95 7.74 -16.69
CA ASN A 150 -0.61 7.37 -18.06
C ASN A 150 -1.48 6.19 -18.52
N THR A 151 -1.72 6.10 -19.82
CA THR A 151 -2.59 5.11 -20.47
C THR A 151 -4.00 5.07 -19.83
N LEU A 152 -4.50 6.20 -19.40
CA LEU A 152 -5.81 6.35 -18.77
C LEU A 152 -6.92 6.43 -19.80
N THR A 153 -8.15 6.30 -19.34
CA THR A 153 -9.35 6.49 -20.18
C THR A 153 -9.51 7.94 -20.65
N GLY A 154 -8.99 8.92 -19.90
CA GLY A 154 -9.03 10.34 -20.27
C GLY A 154 -8.52 11.26 -19.16
N ALA A 155 -8.55 12.57 -19.45
CA ALA A 155 -8.11 13.63 -18.51
C ALA A 155 -8.98 13.68 -17.24
N ASN A 156 -10.25 13.35 -17.35
CA ASN A 156 -11.20 13.34 -16.25
C ASN A 156 -10.73 12.48 -15.06
N VAL A 157 -9.90 11.46 -15.30
CA VAL A 157 -9.38 10.61 -14.22
C VAL A 157 -8.59 11.45 -13.20
N ILE A 158 -7.57 12.20 -13.67
CA ILE A 158 -6.75 13.01 -12.76
C ILE A 158 -7.49 14.24 -12.23
N GLU A 159 -8.45 14.79 -12.99
CA GLU A 159 -9.27 15.91 -12.55
C GLU A 159 -10.17 15.51 -11.37
N GLU A 160 -10.87 14.38 -11.49
CA GLU A 160 -11.75 13.86 -10.42
C GLU A 160 -10.95 13.39 -9.20
N MET A 161 -9.74 12.83 -9.40
CA MET A 161 -8.82 12.54 -8.28
C MET A 161 -8.49 13.81 -7.48
N GLY A 162 -8.14 14.90 -8.16
CA GLY A 162 -7.84 16.17 -7.52
C GLY A 162 -9.02 16.75 -6.75
N LYS A 163 -10.20 16.78 -7.37
CA LYS A 163 -11.45 17.27 -6.74
C LYS A 163 -11.82 16.44 -5.49
N ALA A 164 -11.72 15.12 -5.60
CA ALA A 164 -12.03 14.22 -4.49
C ALA A 164 -11.04 14.41 -3.32
N TYR A 165 -9.74 14.56 -3.60
CA TYR A 165 -8.74 14.86 -2.58
C TYR A 165 -9.03 16.18 -1.85
N GLU A 166 -9.38 17.23 -2.57
CA GLU A 166 -9.72 18.55 -2.00
C GLU A 166 -11.00 18.50 -1.15
N ALA A 167 -11.99 17.73 -1.56
CA ALA A 167 -13.27 17.58 -0.85
C ALA A 167 -13.17 16.68 0.39
N ALA A 168 -12.28 15.69 0.36
CA ALA A 168 -12.12 14.69 1.42
C ALA A 168 -11.61 15.32 2.73
N LYS A 169 -12.10 14.81 3.86
CA LYS A 169 -11.70 15.21 5.20
C LYS A 169 -11.13 14.02 5.96
N GLY A 170 -10.43 14.30 7.06
CA GLY A 170 -9.83 13.28 7.92
C GLY A 170 -8.37 12.99 7.58
N PRO A 171 -7.83 11.86 8.07
CA PRO A 171 -6.42 11.53 7.92
C PRO A 171 -5.97 11.43 6.46
N LEU A 172 -4.68 11.67 6.22
CA LEU A 172 -4.12 11.75 4.86
C LEU A 172 -4.35 10.46 4.04
N ALA A 173 -4.20 9.29 4.66
CA ALA A 173 -4.38 8.01 3.96
C ALA A 173 -5.79 7.84 3.38
N GLU A 174 -6.83 8.23 4.14
CA GLU A 174 -8.23 8.17 3.72
C GLU A 174 -8.53 9.16 2.58
N ARG A 175 -7.93 10.36 2.62
CA ARG A 175 -8.04 11.36 1.56
C ARG A 175 -7.37 10.89 0.27
N LEU A 176 -6.21 10.26 0.35
CA LEU A 176 -5.52 9.65 -0.78
C LEU A 176 -6.35 8.50 -1.38
N LEU A 177 -6.93 7.65 -0.54
CA LEU A 177 -7.79 6.55 -1.00
C LEU A 177 -9.05 7.07 -1.68
N ALA A 178 -9.67 8.15 -1.17
CA ALA A 178 -10.82 8.81 -1.82
C ALA A 178 -10.46 9.33 -3.22
N ALA A 179 -9.24 9.87 -3.40
CA ALA A 179 -8.76 10.28 -4.71
C ALA A 179 -8.61 9.09 -5.67
N LEU A 180 -8.06 7.97 -5.20
CA LEU A 180 -7.92 6.75 -6.02
C LEU A 180 -9.29 6.20 -6.45
N ASP A 181 -10.28 6.18 -5.54
CA ASP A 181 -11.64 5.75 -5.84
C ASP A 181 -12.29 6.63 -6.91
N ALA A 182 -12.14 7.96 -6.79
CA ALA A 182 -12.66 8.90 -7.77
C ALA A 182 -12.00 8.73 -9.15
N GLY A 183 -10.68 8.51 -9.19
CA GLY A 183 -9.97 8.18 -10.41
C GLY A 183 -10.48 6.90 -11.05
N GLN A 184 -10.74 5.87 -10.27
CA GLN A 184 -11.32 4.61 -10.76
C GLN A 184 -12.75 4.81 -11.28
N ALA A 185 -13.59 5.56 -10.56
CA ALA A 185 -14.96 5.87 -10.96
C ALA A 185 -15.01 6.69 -12.27
N ALA A 186 -14.00 7.54 -12.51
CA ALA A 186 -13.83 8.32 -13.73
C ALA A 186 -13.28 7.50 -14.91
N GLY A 187 -13.07 6.19 -14.73
CA GLY A 187 -12.62 5.27 -15.79
C GLY A 187 -11.24 4.66 -15.57
N GLY A 188 -10.40 5.27 -14.76
CA GLY A 188 -9.10 4.72 -14.29
C GLY A 188 -8.14 4.29 -15.41
N ASP A 189 -7.43 3.21 -15.14
CA ASP A 189 -6.55 2.52 -16.08
C ASP A 189 -7.39 1.81 -17.15
N ARG A 190 -7.13 2.07 -18.43
CA ARG A 190 -7.86 1.48 -19.57
C ARG A 190 -7.82 -0.05 -19.60
N ARG A 191 -6.83 -0.65 -18.99
CA ARG A 191 -6.66 -2.13 -18.91
C ARG A 191 -7.38 -2.73 -17.71
N GLY A 192 -7.90 -1.91 -16.78
CA GLY A 192 -8.55 -2.32 -15.55
C GLY A 192 -7.67 -2.20 -14.31
N MET A 193 -7.94 -3.01 -13.30
CA MET A 193 -7.27 -2.98 -12.00
C MET A 193 -6.49 -4.26 -11.75
N GLN A 194 -5.40 -4.19 -10.95
CA GLN A 194 -4.70 -5.38 -10.46
C GLN A 194 -4.06 -5.15 -9.09
N ALA A 195 -3.39 -4.02 -8.88
CA ALA A 195 -2.70 -3.72 -7.63
C ALA A 195 -2.93 -2.28 -7.20
N ALA A 196 -2.80 -2.01 -5.90
CA ALA A 196 -2.87 -0.67 -5.33
C ALA A 196 -1.97 -0.56 -4.09
N ALA A 197 -1.53 0.66 -3.76
CA ALA A 197 -0.74 0.91 -2.56
C ALA A 197 -1.05 2.29 -1.97
N LEU A 198 -0.85 2.38 -0.66
CA LEU A 198 -0.84 3.62 0.12
C LEU A 198 0.43 3.66 0.96
N MET A 199 1.11 4.80 0.95
CA MET A 199 2.19 5.12 1.85
C MET A 199 1.95 6.50 2.48
N VAL A 200 2.16 6.60 3.79
CA VAL A 200 2.20 7.87 4.52
C VAL A 200 3.42 7.87 5.42
N VAL A 201 4.24 8.90 5.30
CA VAL A 201 5.45 9.06 6.11
C VAL A 201 5.33 10.22 7.09
N LYS A 202 6.06 10.12 8.20
CA LYS A 202 6.07 11.08 9.31
C LYS A 202 6.71 12.41 8.89
N PRO A 203 6.38 13.53 9.56
CA PRO A 203 6.95 14.84 9.26
C PRO A 203 8.43 14.98 9.65
N LEU A 204 8.96 14.04 10.44
CA LEU A 204 10.33 14.06 10.94
C LEU A 204 11.01 12.71 10.74
N VAL A 205 12.27 12.74 10.30
CA VAL A 205 13.15 11.56 10.31
C VAL A 205 13.55 11.24 11.75
N ARG A 206 13.32 10.00 12.16
CA ARG A 206 13.81 9.49 13.45
C ARG A 206 15.05 8.63 13.24
N ALA A 207 15.94 8.64 14.22
CA ALA A 207 17.22 7.93 14.15
C ALA A 207 17.09 6.39 13.99
N ASN A 208 15.93 5.82 14.27
CA ASN A 208 15.65 4.39 14.17
C ASN A 208 14.97 3.96 12.86
N PHE A 209 14.97 4.81 11.84
CA PHE A 209 14.35 4.55 10.52
C PHE A 209 12.83 4.26 10.54
N ASP A 210 12.17 4.52 11.67
CA ASP A 210 10.72 4.41 11.81
C ASP A 210 10.07 5.73 11.39
N ASP A 211 10.03 5.98 10.09
CA ASP A 211 9.45 7.18 9.49
C ASP A 211 8.11 6.92 8.77
N THR A 212 7.63 5.69 8.77
CA THR A 212 6.40 5.29 8.09
C THR A 212 5.22 5.21 9.06
N LEU A 213 4.09 5.80 8.68
CA LEU A 213 2.79 5.71 9.38
C LEU A 213 1.87 4.69 8.73
N VAL A 214 1.84 4.68 7.39
CA VAL A 214 1.07 3.74 6.58
C VAL A 214 1.98 3.23 5.47
N ASP A 215 2.09 1.91 5.33
CA ASP A 215 2.70 1.24 4.18
C ASP A 215 1.90 -0.04 3.93
N ILE A 216 0.86 0.10 3.15
CA ILE A 216 -0.04 -1.02 2.82
C ILE A 216 -0.13 -1.20 1.31
N ARG A 217 -0.10 -2.47 0.89
CA ARG A 217 -0.07 -2.86 -0.51
C ARG A 217 -1.01 -4.03 -0.76
N VAL A 218 -1.67 -3.95 -1.90
CA VAL A 218 -2.42 -5.05 -2.51
C VAL A 218 -1.70 -5.36 -3.82
N ASP A 219 -0.91 -6.41 -3.81
CA ASP A 219 -0.01 -6.73 -4.92
C ASP A 219 -0.74 -7.37 -6.10
N GLU A 220 -1.84 -8.09 -5.83
CA GLU A 220 -2.73 -8.68 -6.83
C GLU A 220 -4.13 -8.87 -6.26
N HIS A 221 -5.15 -8.27 -6.90
CA HIS A 221 -6.56 -8.47 -6.57
C HIS A 221 -7.46 -7.94 -7.70
N LYS A 222 -8.65 -8.54 -7.88
CA LYS A 222 -9.63 -8.08 -8.88
C LYS A 222 -10.22 -6.71 -8.54
N ALA A 223 -10.27 -6.35 -7.27
CA ALA A 223 -10.75 -5.07 -6.76
C ALA A 223 -9.77 -4.51 -5.70
N PRO A 224 -8.56 -4.06 -6.13
CA PRO A 224 -7.47 -3.74 -5.19
C PRO A 224 -7.79 -2.56 -4.29
N LEU A 225 -8.59 -1.59 -4.70
CA LEU A 225 -8.98 -0.44 -3.88
C LEU A 225 -9.93 -0.84 -2.74
N ILE A 226 -10.84 -1.80 -2.98
CA ILE A 226 -11.71 -2.35 -1.93
C ILE A 226 -10.86 -3.07 -0.88
N GLU A 227 -9.91 -3.89 -1.32
CA GLU A 227 -9.02 -4.62 -0.42
C GLU A 227 -8.06 -3.68 0.31
N LEU A 228 -7.53 -2.67 -0.36
CA LEU A 228 -6.69 -1.64 0.26
C LEU A 228 -7.44 -0.88 1.38
N ARG A 229 -8.72 -0.55 1.15
CA ARG A 229 -9.60 0.06 2.16
C ARG A 229 -9.81 -0.88 3.35
N ARG A 230 -10.04 -2.17 3.10
CA ARG A 230 -10.19 -3.18 4.16
C ARG A 230 -8.94 -3.26 5.04
N ILE A 231 -7.74 -3.32 4.40
CA ILE A 231 -6.46 -3.38 5.13
C ILE A 231 -6.21 -2.09 5.92
N LEU A 232 -6.51 -0.92 5.35
CA LEU A 232 -6.42 0.36 6.07
C LEU A 232 -7.35 0.37 7.29
N GLY A 233 -8.56 -0.17 7.17
CA GLY A 233 -9.49 -0.35 8.28
C GLY A 233 -8.93 -1.23 9.39
N VAL A 234 -8.24 -2.33 9.05
CA VAL A 234 -7.55 -3.19 10.03
C VAL A 234 -6.44 -2.44 10.75
N GLN A 235 -5.63 -1.66 10.03
CA GLN A 235 -4.58 -0.84 10.65
C GLN A 235 -5.19 0.18 11.62
N ARG A 236 -6.27 0.89 11.24
CA ARG A 236 -6.97 1.83 12.12
C ARG A 236 -7.58 1.15 13.34
N ALA A 237 -8.14 -0.05 13.17
CA ALA A 237 -8.64 -0.83 14.29
C ALA A 237 -7.52 -1.20 15.26
N GLN A 238 -6.36 -1.59 14.74
CA GLN A 238 -5.18 -1.90 15.57
C GLN A 238 -4.70 -0.66 16.35
N GLU A 239 -4.61 0.51 15.71
CA GLU A 239 -4.24 1.76 16.37
C GLU A 239 -5.24 2.12 17.49
N ALA A 240 -6.54 1.91 17.27
CA ALA A 240 -7.56 2.16 18.29
C ALA A 240 -7.43 1.24 19.53
N MET A 241 -6.82 0.06 19.41
CA MET A 241 -6.61 -0.84 20.55
C MET A 241 -5.64 -0.28 21.60
N GLU A 242 -4.71 0.60 21.21
CA GLU A 242 -3.84 1.28 22.18
C GLU A 242 -4.67 2.18 23.12
N GLU A 243 -5.68 2.86 22.61
CA GLU A 243 -6.62 3.66 23.40
C GLU A 243 -7.48 2.76 24.30
N VAL A 244 -7.97 1.63 23.79
CA VAL A 244 -8.75 0.63 24.57
C VAL A 244 -7.92 0.16 25.78
N ASP A 245 -6.68 -0.22 25.59
CA ASP A 245 -5.80 -0.67 26.65
C ASP A 245 -5.56 0.43 27.70
N ALA A 246 -5.38 1.67 27.27
CA ALA A 246 -5.18 2.81 28.15
C ALA A 246 -6.45 3.10 29.00
N LEU A 247 -7.64 2.98 28.41
CA LEU A 247 -8.92 3.19 29.09
C LEU A 247 -9.22 2.06 30.09
N ILE A 248 -8.94 0.80 29.73
CA ILE A 248 -9.06 -0.35 30.65
C ILE A 248 -8.16 -0.15 31.88
N LYS A 249 -6.90 0.27 31.67
CA LYS A 249 -5.96 0.54 32.77
C LYS A 249 -6.45 1.64 33.72
N LYS A 250 -7.18 2.64 33.20
CA LYS A 250 -7.81 3.72 33.99
C LYS A 250 -9.16 3.31 34.61
N ASN A 251 -9.62 2.07 34.36
CA ASN A 251 -10.93 1.56 34.74
C ASN A 251 -12.13 2.34 34.10
N ASP A 252 -11.88 3.02 32.98
CA ASP A 252 -12.94 3.62 32.15
C ASP A 252 -13.48 2.55 31.18
N LEU A 253 -14.32 1.67 31.72
CA LEU A 253 -14.88 0.55 30.94
C LEU A 253 -15.88 1.03 29.90
N SER A 254 -16.54 2.17 30.10
CA SER A 254 -17.48 2.74 29.14
C SER A 254 -16.75 3.32 27.93
N GLY A 255 -15.69 4.08 28.16
CA GLY A 255 -14.81 4.61 27.11
C GLY A 255 -14.16 3.47 26.33
N ALA A 256 -13.61 2.45 27.03
CA ALA A 256 -13.00 1.28 26.42
C ALA A 256 -13.98 0.52 25.52
N MET A 257 -15.24 0.34 25.96
CA MET A 257 -16.29 -0.29 25.15
C MET A 257 -16.55 0.50 23.86
N THR A 258 -16.67 1.82 23.97
CA THR A 258 -16.90 2.70 22.81
C THR A 258 -15.73 2.64 21.83
N ALA A 259 -14.50 2.69 22.30
CA ALA A 259 -13.30 2.57 21.46
C ALA A 259 -13.20 1.19 20.77
N SER A 260 -13.50 0.09 21.48
CA SER A 260 -13.54 -1.26 20.91
C SER A 260 -14.61 -1.42 19.83
N GLN A 261 -15.81 -0.83 20.04
CA GLN A 261 -16.87 -0.81 19.03
C GLN A 261 -16.48 0.02 17.80
N ASN A 262 -15.73 1.12 18.00
CA ASN A 262 -15.18 1.90 16.89
C ASN A 262 -14.20 1.08 16.07
N ALA A 263 -13.31 0.34 16.73
CA ALA A 263 -12.38 -0.59 16.05
C ALA A 263 -13.14 -1.62 15.18
N LEU A 264 -14.23 -2.21 15.69
CA LEU A 264 -15.07 -3.13 14.91
C LEU A 264 -15.79 -2.45 13.73
N ARG A 265 -16.12 -1.16 13.81
CA ARG A 265 -16.68 -0.45 12.65
C ARG A 265 -15.64 -0.25 11.54
N MET A 266 -14.36 -0.09 11.89
CA MET A 266 -13.26 0.02 10.93
C MET A 266 -12.87 -1.34 10.33
N ALA A 267 -12.91 -2.40 11.14
CA ALA A 267 -12.62 -3.78 10.74
C ALA A 267 -13.59 -4.75 11.45
N PRO A 268 -14.70 -5.15 10.79
CA PRO A 268 -15.77 -5.93 11.43
C PRO A 268 -15.35 -7.29 12.00
N ASP A 269 -14.31 -7.90 11.44
CA ASP A 269 -13.81 -9.23 11.83
C ASP A 269 -12.53 -9.14 12.69
N TYR A 270 -12.23 -7.96 13.27
CA TYR A 270 -11.00 -7.78 14.03
C TYR A 270 -11.13 -8.44 15.42
N ASP A 271 -10.52 -9.61 15.55
CA ASP A 271 -10.64 -10.48 16.71
C ASP A 271 -10.15 -9.83 18.03
N ASN A 272 -9.10 -9.01 18.00
CA ASN A 272 -8.62 -8.30 19.18
C ASN A 272 -9.67 -7.35 19.77
N ALA A 273 -10.45 -6.65 18.94
CA ALA A 273 -11.54 -5.82 19.42
C ALA A 273 -12.67 -6.65 20.04
N LEU A 274 -13.00 -7.81 19.46
CA LEU A 274 -13.96 -8.75 20.02
C LEU A 274 -13.51 -9.34 21.36
N ILE A 275 -12.21 -9.66 21.48
CA ILE A 275 -11.60 -10.10 22.74
C ILE A 275 -11.69 -9.00 23.81
N ALA A 276 -11.39 -7.74 23.44
CA ALA A 276 -11.50 -6.62 24.36
C ALA A 276 -12.94 -6.37 24.83
N ILE A 277 -13.93 -6.44 23.91
CA ILE A 277 -15.35 -6.35 24.24
C ILE A 277 -15.76 -7.46 25.22
N ALA A 278 -15.27 -8.68 25.04
CA ALA A 278 -15.54 -9.78 25.97
C ALA A 278 -14.95 -9.53 27.36
N ASP A 279 -13.68 -9.08 27.46
CA ASP A 279 -13.04 -8.72 28.73
C ASP A 279 -13.75 -7.56 29.43
N ILE A 280 -14.08 -6.50 28.70
CA ILE A 280 -14.81 -5.32 29.23
C ILE A 280 -16.17 -5.75 29.79
N ASN A 281 -16.95 -6.59 29.07
CA ASN A 281 -18.21 -7.10 29.54
C ASN A 281 -18.06 -7.94 30.82
N LEU A 282 -17.02 -8.77 30.93
CA LEU A 282 -16.75 -9.52 32.17
C LEU A 282 -16.46 -8.56 33.34
N ARG A 283 -15.65 -7.54 33.14
CA ARG A 283 -15.36 -6.53 34.18
C ARG A 283 -16.61 -5.76 34.59
N MET A 284 -17.56 -5.57 33.69
CA MET A 284 -18.88 -4.94 33.96
C MET A 284 -19.91 -5.90 34.56
N GLY A 285 -19.57 -7.19 34.79
CA GLY A 285 -20.49 -8.21 35.27
C GLY A 285 -21.51 -8.73 34.25
N LYS A 286 -21.32 -8.41 32.97
CA LYS A 286 -22.22 -8.77 31.85
C LYS A 286 -21.77 -10.07 31.19
N LYS A 287 -21.96 -11.18 31.89
CA LYS A 287 -21.47 -12.50 31.46
C LYS A 287 -22.04 -12.95 30.11
N THR A 288 -23.34 -12.76 29.88
CA THR A 288 -23.99 -13.19 28.64
C THR A 288 -23.42 -12.49 27.42
N GLU A 289 -23.21 -11.17 27.53
CA GLU A 289 -22.60 -10.33 26.47
C GLU A 289 -21.14 -10.72 26.26
N ALA A 290 -20.41 -11.05 27.32
CA ALA A 290 -19.04 -11.53 27.22
C ALA A 290 -18.95 -12.84 26.42
N LEU A 291 -19.81 -13.83 26.74
CA LEU A 291 -19.87 -15.10 26.01
C LEU A 291 -20.27 -14.91 24.54
N ALA A 292 -21.17 -13.98 24.25
CA ALA A 292 -21.54 -13.61 22.88
C ALA A 292 -20.33 -13.05 22.10
N ALA A 293 -19.54 -12.19 22.72
CA ALA A 293 -18.32 -11.62 22.11
C ALA A 293 -17.23 -12.71 21.93
N VAL A 294 -17.03 -13.62 22.90
CA VAL A 294 -16.15 -14.80 22.77
C VAL A 294 -16.56 -15.66 21.56
N LYS A 295 -17.86 -15.93 21.41
CA LYS A 295 -18.37 -16.69 20.26
C LYS A 295 -18.06 -16.02 18.93
N GLN A 296 -18.24 -14.70 18.84
CA GLN A 296 -17.91 -13.94 17.62
C GLN A 296 -16.39 -13.96 17.36
N ALA A 297 -15.57 -13.75 18.39
CA ALA A 297 -14.11 -13.80 18.26
C ALA A 297 -13.64 -15.16 17.73
N ILE A 298 -14.16 -16.27 18.26
CA ILE A 298 -13.85 -17.63 17.78
C ILE A 298 -14.33 -17.84 16.33
N ALA A 299 -15.48 -17.29 15.95
CA ALA A 299 -15.97 -17.38 14.57
C ALA A 299 -15.05 -16.62 13.59
N SER A 300 -14.52 -15.47 14.00
CA SER A 300 -13.53 -14.69 13.23
C SER A 300 -12.15 -15.38 13.19
N ASN A 301 -11.71 -15.93 14.33
CA ASN A 301 -10.42 -16.60 14.45
C ASN A 301 -10.54 -17.91 15.27
N PRO A 302 -10.69 -19.06 14.61
CA PRO A 302 -10.83 -20.35 15.29
C PRO A 302 -9.66 -20.75 16.22
N ALA A 303 -8.45 -20.20 16.01
CA ALA A 303 -7.29 -20.44 16.87
C ALA A 303 -7.50 -19.93 18.30
N LEU A 304 -8.42 -19.00 18.51
CA LEU A 304 -8.77 -18.47 19.82
C LEU A 304 -9.37 -19.50 20.76
N LYS A 305 -9.94 -20.61 20.26
CA LYS A 305 -10.37 -21.76 21.10
C LYS A 305 -9.25 -22.27 22.02
N GLN A 306 -8.01 -22.26 21.54
CA GLN A 306 -6.85 -22.70 22.32
C GLN A 306 -6.25 -21.59 23.19
N GLN A 307 -6.51 -20.32 22.85
CA GLN A 307 -5.94 -19.16 23.54
C GLN A 307 -6.80 -18.74 24.73
N PHE A 308 -8.12 -18.71 24.61
CA PHE A 308 -9.03 -18.28 25.67
C PHE A 308 -8.85 -19.04 26.99
N PRO A 309 -8.63 -20.37 27.05
CA PRO A 309 -8.38 -21.09 28.30
C PRO A 309 -7.10 -20.69 29.01
N ARG A 310 -6.16 -20.07 28.30
CA ARG A 310 -4.88 -19.61 28.83
C ARG A 310 -4.86 -18.12 29.16
N ASN A 311 -5.86 -17.38 28.72
CA ASN A 311 -5.93 -15.95 28.94
C ASN A 311 -6.52 -15.63 30.32
N LYS A 312 -5.72 -15.04 31.20
CA LYS A 312 -6.10 -14.70 32.57
C LYS A 312 -7.30 -13.76 32.68
N ALA A 313 -7.55 -12.91 31.68
CA ALA A 313 -8.72 -12.05 31.67
C ALA A 313 -10.05 -12.83 31.71
N PHE A 314 -10.05 -14.06 31.20
CA PHE A 314 -11.21 -14.96 31.14
C PHE A 314 -11.23 -16.03 32.24
N ALA A 315 -10.38 -15.93 33.27
CA ALA A 315 -10.28 -16.92 34.34
C ALA A 315 -11.64 -17.20 35.02
N ALA A 316 -12.50 -16.18 35.17
CA ALA A 316 -13.83 -16.33 35.72
C ALA A 316 -14.77 -17.23 34.88
N LEU A 317 -14.45 -17.47 33.60
CA LEU A 317 -15.23 -18.32 32.70
C LEU A 317 -14.64 -19.72 32.55
N HIS A 318 -13.46 -20.03 33.06
CA HIS A 318 -12.78 -21.32 32.83
C HIS A 318 -13.56 -22.52 33.35
N ALA A 319 -14.45 -22.37 34.34
CA ALA A 319 -15.35 -23.41 34.84
C ALA A 319 -16.79 -23.27 34.32
N ASP A 320 -17.08 -22.31 33.48
CA ASP A 320 -18.40 -22.04 32.95
C ASP A 320 -18.78 -23.03 31.85
N PRO A 321 -19.93 -23.75 31.95
CA PRO A 321 -20.33 -24.75 30.96
C PRO A 321 -20.49 -24.17 29.54
N ASP A 322 -21.08 -22.96 29.40
CA ASP A 322 -21.30 -22.35 28.09
C ASP A 322 -19.98 -21.95 27.44
N PHE A 323 -19.05 -21.40 28.25
CA PHE A 323 -17.69 -21.09 27.77
C PHE A 323 -16.95 -22.36 27.34
N LEU A 324 -16.99 -23.44 28.14
CA LEU A 324 -16.36 -24.71 27.81
C LEU A 324 -16.93 -25.33 26.53
N GLN A 325 -18.21 -25.09 26.23
CA GLN A 325 -18.81 -25.53 24.97
C GLN A 325 -18.28 -24.70 23.77
N LEU A 326 -18.04 -23.40 23.93
CA LEU A 326 -17.55 -22.55 22.86
C LEU A 326 -16.09 -22.87 22.43
N ILE A 327 -15.27 -23.34 23.40
CA ILE A 327 -13.85 -23.62 23.16
C ILE A 327 -13.55 -25.06 22.75
N LYS A 328 -14.54 -25.95 22.77
CA LYS A 328 -14.46 -27.29 22.19
C LYS A 328 -14.45 -27.23 20.66
#